data_4757106776a668b884dcd6b2ddcb0b90
#
_entry.id   4757106776a668b884dcd6b2ddcb0b90
#
_cell.length_a   1.000
_cell.length_b   1.000
_cell.length_c   1.000
_cell.angle_alpha   90.00
_cell.angle_beta   90.00
_cell.angle_gamma   90.00
#
_symmetry.space_group_name_H-M   'P 1'
#
loop_
_entity.id
_entity.type
_entity.pdbx_description
1 polymer ?
#
loop_
_entity_poly.entity_id
_entity_poly.type
_entity_poly.pdbx_seq_one_letter_code
_entity_poly.pdbx_strand_id
1 'polypeptide(L)'
;VDVKLKMDHKSDLVFLGDMKPDEINYRLKNYYKFIFVRNPMERLLSAYRNKFGEIKEYQQRYGVEIVRRYRKNGGNSVGDDVTFSEFLRYLLDEEVERMNEHWMPIYNLCQPCAVRYDFIGSHERLNADASYVLERVQSPSFIHFPERQSWYKPMTAETLRYYLCNTQRRLIKELLPKYILDFSLFGYPLPNITSEFCRQ
;
A
#
# COMPACT_ATOMS: atom_id res chain seq x y z
N VAL A 1 -0.86 29.07 -14.95
CA VAL A 1 -1.13 28.85 -13.52
C VAL A 1 -1.52 27.40 -13.37
N ASP A 2 -0.56 26.54 -13.05
CA ASP A 2 -0.82 25.12 -12.72
C ASP A 2 -1.58 25.09 -11.39
N VAL A 3 -2.88 25.03 -11.49
CA VAL A 3 -3.73 24.64 -10.35
C VAL A 3 -3.49 23.14 -10.18
N LYS A 4 -2.63 22.74 -9.24
CA LYS A 4 -2.56 21.35 -8.76
C LYS A 4 -3.92 21.05 -8.15
N LEU A 5 -4.81 20.46 -8.94
CA LEU A 5 -6.05 19.86 -8.45
C LEU A 5 -5.64 18.73 -7.50
N LYS A 6 -5.61 19.04 -6.22
CA LYS A 6 -5.40 18.04 -5.17
C LYS A 6 -6.76 17.37 -4.95
N MET A 7 -6.92 16.17 -5.48
CA MET A 7 -8.12 15.36 -5.23
C MET A 7 -8.28 15.15 -3.72
N ASP A 8 -9.43 15.48 -3.19
CA ASP A 8 -9.83 15.08 -1.84
C ASP A 8 -10.63 13.78 -1.93
N HIS A 9 -9.98 12.68 -1.54
CA HIS A 9 -10.60 11.36 -1.59
C HIS A 9 -11.91 11.24 -0.78
N LYS A 10 -12.15 12.12 0.18
CA LYS A 10 -13.36 12.08 0.99
C LYS A 10 -14.54 12.78 0.32
N SER A 11 -14.28 13.85 -0.41
CA SER A 11 -15.32 14.65 -1.08
C SER A 11 -15.50 14.29 -2.55
N ASP A 12 -14.43 13.85 -3.22
CA ASP A 12 -14.41 13.67 -4.67
C ASP A 12 -14.74 12.22 -5.10
N LEU A 13 -14.73 11.26 -4.17
CA LEU A 13 -15.03 9.87 -4.44
C LEU A 13 -16.34 9.43 -3.77
N VAL A 14 -17.07 8.58 -4.46
CA VAL A 14 -18.27 7.93 -3.95
C VAL A 14 -17.93 6.50 -3.54
N PHE A 15 -18.14 6.17 -2.27
CA PHE A 15 -17.82 4.86 -1.72
C PHE A 15 -19.05 3.94 -1.70
N LEU A 16 -18.84 2.64 -1.95
CA LEU A 16 -19.92 1.66 -1.86
C LEU A 16 -20.56 1.62 -0.47
N GLY A 17 -19.78 1.86 0.60
CA GLY A 17 -20.27 1.90 1.97
C GLY A 17 -21.28 3.01 2.26
N ASP A 18 -21.34 4.06 1.41
CA ASP A 18 -22.26 5.18 1.55
C ASP A 18 -23.57 4.96 0.79
N MET A 19 -23.72 3.81 0.11
CA MET A 19 -24.84 3.49 -0.74
C MET A 19 -25.83 2.53 -0.07
N LYS A 20 -27.07 2.52 -0.58
CA LYS A 20 -28.08 1.55 -0.15
C LYS A 20 -27.73 0.14 -0.65
N PRO A 21 -28.15 -0.93 0.04
CA PRO A 21 -27.84 -2.32 -0.35
C PRO A 21 -28.18 -2.66 -1.80
N ASP A 22 -29.33 -2.20 -2.32
CA ASP A 22 -29.74 -2.46 -3.70
C ASP A 22 -28.82 -1.78 -4.72
N GLU A 23 -28.36 -0.57 -4.39
CA GLU A 23 -27.40 0.17 -5.22
C GLU A 23 -26.01 -0.49 -5.22
N ILE A 24 -25.58 -1.01 -4.06
CA ILE A 24 -24.33 -1.80 -3.94
C ILE A 24 -24.45 -3.05 -4.82
N ASN A 25 -25.51 -3.83 -4.67
CA ASN A 25 -25.77 -5.05 -5.45
C ASN A 25 -25.81 -4.78 -6.95
N TYR A 26 -26.50 -3.71 -7.35
CA TYR A 26 -26.56 -3.31 -8.75
C TYR A 26 -25.16 -3.02 -9.32
N ARG A 27 -24.34 -2.25 -8.61
CA ARG A 27 -22.98 -1.89 -9.07
C ARG A 27 -22.05 -3.10 -9.11
N LEU A 28 -22.07 -3.93 -8.07
CA LEU A 28 -21.26 -5.15 -8.03
C LEU A 28 -21.60 -6.13 -9.15
N LYS A 29 -22.85 -6.13 -9.61
CA LYS A 29 -23.32 -6.99 -10.71
C LYS A 29 -23.04 -6.41 -12.10
N ASN A 30 -23.15 -5.08 -12.26
CA ASN A 30 -23.23 -4.47 -13.60
C ASN A 30 -22.02 -3.59 -13.96
N TYR A 31 -21.21 -3.13 -12.97
CA TYR A 31 -20.06 -2.27 -13.24
C TYR A 31 -18.82 -3.11 -13.50
N TYR A 32 -17.94 -2.57 -14.35
CA TYR A 32 -16.61 -3.13 -14.54
C TYR A 32 -15.78 -2.87 -13.31
N LYS A 33 -15.34 -3.94 -12.64
CA LYS A 33 -14.61 -3.88 -11.38
C LYS A 33 -13.13 -4.16 -11.62
N PHE A 34 -12.29 -3.24 -11.24
CA PHE A 34 -10.85 -3.43 -11.34
C PHE A 34 -10.13 -3.03 -10.07
N ILE A 35 -8.95 -3.58 -9.87
CA ILE A 35 -8.06 -3.29 -8.76
C ILE A 35 -6.63 -3.24 -9.28
N PHE A 36 -5.82 -2.35 -8.69
CA PHE A 36 -4.37 -2.35 -8.89
C PHE A 36 -3.70 -2.84 -7.62
N VAL A 37 -2.80 -3.81 -7.79
CA VAL A 37 -2.03 -4.40 -6.71
C VAL A 37 -0.54 -4.12 -6.85
N ARG A 38 0.20 -4.34 -5.80
CA ARG A 38 1.65 -4.17 -5.74
C ARG A 38 2.24 -5.25 -4.85
N ASN A 39 3.53 -5.58 -5.09
CA ASN A 39 4.27 -6.46 -4.17
C ASN A 39 4.07 -6.00 -2.72
N PRO A 40 3.60 -6.88 -1.81
CA PRO A 40 3.26 -6.50 -0.44
C PRO A 40 4.40 -5.83 0.33
N MET A 41 5.65 -6.33 0.21
CA MET A 41 6.80 -5.73 0.89
C MET A 41 7.17 -4.37 0.30
N GLU A 42 7.07 -4.20 -1.01
CA GLU A 42 7.27 -2.89 -1.63
C GLU A 42 6.19 -1.89 -1.23
N ARG A 43 4.94 -2.34 -1.11
CA ARG A 43 3.82 -1.50 -0.67
C ARG A 43 4.04 -1.03 0.76
N LEU A 44 4.42 -1.93 1.67
CA LEU A 44 4.75 -1.60 3.05
C LEU A 44 5.90 -0.60 3.17
N LEU A 45 6.99 -0.86 2.46
CA LEU A 45 8.15 0.03 2.47
C LEU A 45 7.81 1.40 1.85
N SER A 46 6.99 1.43 0.81
CA SER A 46 6.52 2.67 0.20
C SER A 46 5.66 3.47 1.17
N ALA A 47 4.74 2.81 1.87
CA ALA A 47 3.90 3.44 2.89
C ALA A 47 4.77 4.01 4.05
N TYR A 48 5.71 3.22 4.55
CA TYR A 48 6.63 3.65 5.59
C TYR A 48 7.41 4.92 5.19
N ARG A 49 8.06 4.89 4.02
CA ARG A 49 8.87 6.02 3.55
C ARG A 49 8.05 7.29 3.34
N ASN A 50 6.86 7.15 2.77
CA ASN A 50 5.98 8.30 2.54
C ASN A 50 5.37 8.81 3.85
N LYS A 51 4.76 7.94 4.66
CA LYS A 51 3.99 8.36 5.84
C LYS A 51 4.86 8.85 6.98
N PHE A 52 5.99 8.22 7.23
CA PHE A 52 6.89 8.64 8.31
C PHE A 52 8.03 9.56 7.85
N GLY A 53 8.38 9.56 6.56
CA GLY A 53 9.37 10.48 6.01
C GLY A 53 8.84 11.85 5.59
N GLU A 54 7.56 11.94 5.18
CA GLU A 54 7.08 13.13 4.47
C GLU A 54 5.79 13.75 5.08
N ILE A 55 4.97 12.96 5.80
CA ILE A 55 3.62 13.39 6.19
C ILE A 55 3.51 13.58 7.70
N LYS A 56 3.52 14.83 8.14
CA LYS A 56 3.48 15.20 9.57
C LYS A 56 2.29 14.62 10.34
N GLU A 57 1.12 14.53 9.73
CA GLU A 57 -0.07 13.95 10.37
C GLU A 57 0.15 12.49 10.77
N TYR A 58 0.84 11.70 9.93
CA TYR A 58 1.16 10.31 10.22
C TYR A 58 2.28 10.19 11.24
N GLN A 59 3.28 11.06 11.18
CA GLN A 59 4.34 11.13 12.18
C GLN A 59 3.74 11.39 13.57
N GLN A 60 2.87 12.37 13.70
CA GLN A 60 2.22 12.72 14.96
C GLN A 60 1.25 11.63 15.45
N ARG A 61 0.44 11.07 14.56
CA ARG A 61 -0.60 10.11 14.94
C ARG A 61 -0.05 8.72 15.24
N TYR A 62 0.81 8.20 14.38
CA TYR A 62 1.34 6.83 14.47
C TYR A 62 2.81 6.82 14.88
N GLY A 63 3.63 7.73 14.34
CA GLY A 63 5.06 7.75 14.59
C GLY A 63 5.41 7.95 16.05
N VAL A 64 4.78 8.90 16.71
CA VAL A 64 4.95 9.14 18.16
C VAL A 64 4.64 7.90 18.98
N GLU A 65 3.53 7.22 18.68
CA GLU A 65 3.12 5.99 19.35
C GLU A 65 4.14 4.87 19.13
N ILE A 66 4.55 4.65 17.88
CA ILE A 66 5.52 3.63 17.51
C ILE A 66 6.83 3.82 18.25
N VAL A 67 7.37 5.03 18.25
CA VAL A 67 8.64 5.31 18.92
C VAL A 67 8.54 5.12 20.44
N ARG A 68 7.47 5.59 21.05
CA ARG A 68 7.24 5.41 22.50
C ARG A 68 7.11 3.94 22.89
N ARG A 69 6.49 3.12 22.07
CA ARG A 69 6.22 1.70 22.35
C ARG A 69 7.45 0.81 22.16
N TYR A 70 8.30 1.09 21.17
CA TYR A 70 9.36 0.17 20.76
C TYR A 70 10.78 0.68 21.00
N ARG A 71 10.96 1.93 21.43
CA ARG A 71 12.27 2.53 21.70
C ARG A 71 12.43 2.89 23.18
N LYS A 72 13.53 2.43 23.78
CA LYS A 72 13.92 2.91 25.11
C LYS A 72 14.16 4.42 25.03
N ASN A 73 13.60 5.19 25.95
CA ASN A 73 13.69 6.66 25.99
C ASN A 73 13.02 7.40 24.81
N GLY A 74 12.04 6.79 24.15
CA GLY A 74 11.27 7.41 23.05
C GLY A 74 10.27 8.49 23.46
N GLY A 75 10.24 8.91 24.73
CA GLY A 75 9.19 9.80 25.28
C GLY A 75 9.09 11.20 24.67
N ASN A 76 10.16 11.72 24.11
CA ASN A 76 10.22 13.07 23.51
C ASN A 76 10.23 13.04 21.97
N SER A 77 10.01 11.89 21.33
CA SER A 77 9.95 11.82 19.88
C SER A 77 8.72 12.55 19.34
N VAL A 78 8.93 13.24 18.22
CA VAL A 78 7.86 13.88 17.43
C VAL A 78 7.32 12.94 16.32
N GLY A 79 7.88 11.72 16.24
CA GLY A 79 7.41 10.65 15.36
C GLY A 79 7.94 10.69 13.92
N ASP A 80 8.89 11.56 13.62
CA ASP A 80 9.52 11.71 12.30
C ASP A 80 10.75 10.80 12.10
N ASP A 81 11.19 10.14 13.18
CA ASP A 81 12.39 9.31 13.24
C ASP A 81 12.08 7.81 13.42
N VAL A 82 10.88 7.37 13.10
CA VAL A 82 10.49 5.95 13.13
C VAL A 82 11.42 5.12 12.26
N THR A 83 12.00 4.07 12.80
CA THR A 83 12.78 3.10 12.01
C THR A 83 11.86 2.07 11.35
N PHE A 84 12.30 1.49 10.23
CA PHE A 84 11.52 0.45 9.55
C PHE A 84 11.28 -0.78 10.46
N SER A 85 12.23 -1.13 11.28
CA SER A 85 12.10 -2.23 12.26
C SER A 85 11.04 -1.93 13.34
N GLU A 86 10.94 -0.70 13.82
CA GLU A 86 9.91 -0.29 14.78
C GLU A 86 8.52 -0.32 14.10
N PHE A 87 8.44 0.14 12.87
CA PHE A 87 7.20 0.06 12.09
C PHE A 87 6.75 -1.39 11.88
N LEU A 88 7.66 -2.33 11.54
CA LEU A 88 7.30 -3.74 11.40
C LEU A 88 6.84 -4.37 12.73
N ARG A 89 7.44 -3.99 13.87
CA ARG A 89 6.97 -4.43 15.19
C ARG A 89 5.56 -3.93 15.47
N TYR A 90 5.28 -2.68 15.14
CA TYR A 90 3.94 -2.11 15.23
C TYR A 90 2.93 -2.92 14.42
N LEU A 91 3.27 -3.26 13.16
CA LEU A 91 2.40 -4.10 12.31
C LEU A 91 2.19 -5.51 12.85
N LEU A 92 3.16 -6.08 13.57
CA LEU A 92 3.02 -7.40 14.20
C LEU A 92 2.01 -7.37 15.34
N ASP A 93 2.00 -6.30 16.13
CA ASP A 93 1.13 -6.14 17.28
C ASP A 93 -0.30 -5.68 16.92
N GLU A 94 -0.49 -5.07 15.74
CA GLU A 94 -1.81 -4.61 15.29
C GLU A 94 -2.67 -5.77 14.76
N GLU A 95 -3.96 -5.75 15.09
CA GLU A 95 -4.96 -6.58 14.43
C GLU A 95 -5.16 -6.10 12.99
N VAL A 96 -5.22 -7.04 12.03
CA VAL A 96 -5.30 -6.71 10.60
C VAL A 96 -6.49 -5.80 10.29
N GLU A 97 -7.63 -6.03 10.92
CA GLU A 97 -8.88 -5.29 10.74
C GLU A 97 -8.80 -3.84 11.24
N ARG A 98 -7.83 -3.53 12.09
CA ARG A 98 -7.58 -2.18 12.64
C ARG A 98 -6.45 -1.45 11.97
N MET A 99 -5.73 -2.10 11.06
CA MET A 99 -4.64 -1.48 10.33
C MET A 99 -5.14 -0.31 9.47
N ASN A 100 -4.30 0.71 9.34
CA ASN A 100 -4.57 1.78 8.39
C ASN A 100 -4.53 1.26 6.95
N GLU A 101 -5.34 1.82 6.06
CA GLU A 101 -5.49 1.44 4.65
C GLU A 101 -4.18 1.42 3.85
N HIS A 102 -3.17 2.18 4.26
CA HIS A 102 -1.89 2.21 3.56
C HIS A 102 -1.02 0.98 3.79
N TRP A 103 -1.24 0.27 4.91
CA TRP A 103 -0.49 -0.94 5.24
C TRP A 103 -1.35 -2.17 5.55
N MET A 104 -2.68 -2.03 5.62
CA MET A 104 -3.57 -3.19 5.67
C MET A 104 -3.36 -4.08 4.43
N PRO A 105 -3.33 -5.43 4.55
CA PRO A 105 -3.28 -6.32 3.40
C PRO A 105 -4.38 -6.00 2.39
N ILE A 106 -4.07 -6.07 1.10
CA ILE A 106 -5.04 -5.81 0.01
C ILE A 106 -6.22 -6.78 0.08
N TYR A 107 -5.96 -8.03 0.48
CA TYR A 107 -7.01 -9.01 0.70
C TYR A 107 -8.09 -8.50 1.67
N ASN A 108 -7.67 -7.94 2.81
CA ASN A 108 -8.59 -7.41 3.83
C ASN A 108 -9.21 -6.08 3.39
N LEU A 109 -8.43 -5.21 2.76
CA LEU A 109 -8.88 -3.88 2.34
C LEU A 109 -9.89 -3.94 1.19
N CYS A 110 -9.63 -4.79 0.19
CA CYS A 110 -10.35 -4.78 -1.09
C CYS A 110 -11.24 -6.00 -1.31
N GLN A 111 -11.23 -6.98 -0.41
CA GLN A 111 -12.11 -8.15 -0.41
C GLN A 111 -12.24 -8.84 -1.79
N PRO A 112 -11.14 -9.28 -2.44
CA PRO A 112 -11.17 -9.74 -3.82
C PRO A 112 -12.06 -10.96 -4.06
N CYS A 113 -12.24 -11.83 -3.06
CA CYS A 113 -13.14 -12.97 -3.16
C CYS A 113 -14.62 -12.57 -3.14
N ALA A 114 -14.97 -11.49 -2.45
CA ALA A 114 -16.35 -10.99 -2.39
C ALA A 114 -16.69 -10.11 -3.59
N VAL A 115 -15.80 -9.19 -3.95
CA VAL A 115 -16.03 -8.23 -5.04
C VAL A 115 -15.94 -8.88 -6.43
N ARG A 116 -15.08 -9.90 -6.60
CA ARG A 116 -14.85 -10.58 -7.88
C ARG A 116 -14.49 -9.61 -8.99
N TYR A 117 -13.29 -9.05 -8.91
CA TYR A 117 -12.77 -8.09 -9.87
C TYR A 117 -12.68 -8.68 -11.27
N ASP A 118 -13.11 -7.90 -12.27
CA ASP A 118 -13.03 -8.27 -13.70
C ASP A 118 -11.61 -8.10 -14.24
N PHE A 119 -10.78 -7.25 -13.58
CA PHE A 119 -9.38 -7.04 -13.93
C PHE A 119 -8.55 -6.75 -12.68
N ILE A 120 -7.35 -7.35 -12.66
CA ILE A 120 -6.34 -7.11 -11.62
C ILE A 120 -5.08 -6.60 -12.31
N GLY A 121 -4.84 -5.29 -12.23
CA GLY A 121 -3.63 -4.64 -12.73
C GLY A 121 -2.52 -4.64 -11.70
N SER A 122 -1.29 -4.46 -12.14
CA SER A 122 -0.11 -4.41 -11.27
C SER A 122 0.59 -3.04 -11.32
N HIS A 123 1.19 -2.67 -10.20
CA HIS A 123 1.97 -1.43 -10.13
C HIS A 123 3.20 -1.47 -11.06
N GLU A 124 3.72 -2.65 -11.31
CA GLU A 124 4.88 -2.88 -12.18
C GLU A 124 4.55 -2.58 -13.65
N ARG A 125 3.30 -2.77 -14.05
CA ARG A 125 2.78 -2.51 -15.41
C ARG A 125 1.76 -1.37 -15.43
N LEU A 126 1.82 -0.47 -14.46
CA LEU A 126 0.78 0.51 -14.16
C LEU A 126 0.26 1.26 -15.40
N ASN A 127 1.15 1.78 -16.26
CA ASN A 127 0.74 2.53 -17.46
C ASN A 127 -0.03 1.65 -18.46
N ALA A 128 0.48 0.46 -18.75
CA ALA A 128 -0.16 -0.46 -19.70
C ALA A 128 -1.50 -0.97 -19.16
N ASP A 129 -1.52 -1.37 -17.89
CA ASP A 129 -2.72 -1.89 -17.25
C ASP A 129 -3.78 -0.79 -17.05
N ALA A 130 -3.37 0.46 -16.76
CA ALA A 130 -4.29 1.60 -16.69
C ALA A 130 -4.87 1.95 -18.07
N SER A 131 -4.05 1.96 -19.13
CA SER A 131 -4.54 2.17 -20.51
C SER A 131 -5.55 1.10 -20.91
N TYR A 132 -5.29 -0.17 -20.58
CA TYR A 132 -6.24 -1.26 -20.83
C TYR A 132 -7.58 -1.02 -20.12
N VAL A 133 -7.56 -0.60 -18.85
CA VAL A 133 -8.80 -0.30 -18.10
C VAL A 133 -9.57 0.86 -18.75
N LEU A 134 -8.89 1.95 -19.11
CA LEU A 134 -9.49 3.11 -19.76
C LEU A 134 -10.14 2.73 -21.10
N GLU A 135 -9.48 1.92 -21.92
CA GLU A 135 -10.04 1.39 -23.15
C GLU A 135 -11.26 0.51 -22.87
N ARG A 136 -11.17 -0.39 -21.89
CA ARG A 136 -12.24 -1.32 -21.54
C ARG A 136 -13.53 -0.63 -21.08
N VAL A 137 -13.40 0.49 -20.37
CA VAL A 137 -14.54 1.31 -19.93
C VAL A 137 -14.96 2.38 -20.97
N GLN A 138 -14.39 2.33 -22.17
CA GLN A 138 -14.67 3.27 -23.27
C GLN A 138 -14.46 4.73 -22.87
N SER A 139 -13.37 4.99 -22.11
CA SER A 139 -12.98 6.34 -21.75
C SER A 139 -12.67 7.18 -23.00
N PRO A 140 -13.04 8.47 -23.03
CA PRO A 140 -12.65 9.35 -24.12
C PRO A 140 -11.14 9.33 -24.38
N SER A 141 -10.73 9.40 -25.66
CA SER A 141 -9.32 9.24 -26.06
C SER A 141 -8.36 10.28 -25.49
N PHE A 142 -8.87 11.42 -25.02
CA PHE A 142 -8.08 12.45 -24.36
C PHE A 142 -7.82 12.15 -22.87
N ILE A 143 -8.50 11.16 -22.29
CA ILE A 143 -8.26 10.70 -20.93
C ILE A 143 -7.18 9.63 -20.95
N HIS A 144 -6.08 9.89 -20.27
CA HIS A 144 -4.98 8.96 -20.12
C HIS A 144 -4.46 8.95 -18.68
N PHE A 145 -3.79 7.88 -18.30
CA PHE A 145 -3.15 7.80 -16.98
C PHE A 145 -2.01 8.82 -16.92
N PRO A 146 -1.92 9.65 -15.86
CA PRO A 146 -0.92 10.72 -15.80
C PRO A 146 0.49 10.14 -15.75
N GLU A 147 1.41 10.84 -16.39
CA GLU A 147 2.84 10.51 -16.31
C GLU A 147 3.37 10.69 -14.89
N ARG A 148 4.35 9.84 -14.54
CA ARG A 148 5.00 9.91 -13.24
C ARG A 148 5.73 11.25 -13.09
N GLN A 149 5.45 11.93 -11.99
CA GLN A 149 6.12 13.20 -11.68
C GLN A 149 7.62 13.00 -11.42
N SER A 150 8.45 13.90 -11.91
CA SER A 150 9.92 13.81 -11.81
C SER A 150 10.46 13.81 -10.38
N TRP A 151 9.74 14.42 -9.43
CA TRP A 151 10.10 14.46 -8.01
C TRP A 151 9.82 13.14 -7.26
N TYR A 152 9.03 12.25 -7.84
CA TYR A 152 8.73 10.95 -7.21
C TYR A 152 9.93 10.02 -7.29
N LYS A 153 10.43 9.60 -6.13
CA LYS A 153 11.50 8.59 -6.02
C LYS A 153 10.89 7.19 -6.03
N PRO A 154 10.96 6.46 -7.14
CA PRO A 154 10.37 5.14 -7.23
C PRO A 154 11.01 4.17 -6.25
N MET A 155 10.27 3.15 -5.84
CA MET A 155 10.82 2.01 -5.15
C MET A 155 11.66 1.20 -6.12
N THR A 156 12.94 1.01 -5.80
CA THR A 156 13.85 0.14 -6.58
C THR A 156 14.06 -1.17 -5.84
N ALA A 157 14.42 -2.23 -6.58
CA ALA A 157 14.79 -3.52 -5.98
C ALA A 157 15.96 -3.36 -4.98
N GLU A 158 16.90 -2.48 -5.28
CA GLU A 158 18.03 -2.15 -4.39
C GLU A 158 17.57 -1.49 -3.09
N THR A 159 16.65 -0.52 -3.18
CA THR A 159 16.06 0.11 -1.99
C THR A 159 15.34 -0.94 -1.12
N LEU A 160 14.52 -1.80 -1.73
CA LEU A 160 13.84 -2.85 -1.01
C LEU A 160 14.85 -3.80 -0.34
N ARG A 161 15.86 -4.25 -1.08
CA ARG A 161 16.93 -5.11 -0.56
C ARG A 161 17.63 -4.47 0.63
N TYR A 162 18.01 -3.20 0.53
CA TYR A 162 18.65 -2.45 1.62
C TYR A 162 17.82 -2.53 2.91
N TYR A 163 16.53 -2.21 2.85
CA TYR A 163 15.68 -2.23 4.04
C TYR A 163 15.46 -3.66 4.58
N LEU A 164 15.23 -4.63 3.73
CA LEU A 164 15.04 -6.03 4.15
C LEU A 164 16.29 -6.60 4.80
N CYS A 165 17.48 -6.31 4.25
CA CYS A 165 18.75 -6.82 4.78
C CYS A 165 19.21 -6.12 6.07
N ASN A 166 18.80 -4.87 6.28
CA ASN A 166 19.06 -4.14 7.52
C ASN A 166 17.99 -4.34 8.61
N THR A 167 17.00 -5.18 8.33
CA THR A 167 15.94 -5.53 9.28
C THR A 167 16.15 -6.93 9.84
N GLN A 168 15.80 -7.13 11.10
CA GLN A 168 15.86 -8.46 11.70
C GLN A 168 14.97 -9.44 10.93
N ARG A 169 15.57 -10.50 10.38
CA ARG A 169 14.86 -11.53 9.59
C ARG A 169 13.63 -12.12 10.30
N ARG A 170 13.73 -12.23 11.62
CA ARG A 170 12.64 -12.72 12.45
C ARG A 170 11.37 -11.87 12.26
N LEU A 171 11.49 -10.54 12.30
CA LEU A 171 10.36 -9.63 12.13
C LEU A 171 9.67 -9.82 10.78
N ILE A 172 10.46 -9.97 9.70
CA ILE A 172 9.92 -10.21 8.37
C ILE A 172 9.17 -11.54 8.32
N LYS A 173 9.79 -12.62 8.85
CA LYS A 173 9.18 -13.95 8.88
C LYS A 173 7.86 -13.98 9.67
N GLU A 174 7.81 -13.31 10.81
CA GLU A 174 6.61 -13.24 11.66
C GLU A 174 5.51 -12.37 11.02
N LEU A 175 5.89 -11.39 10.19
CA LEU A 175 4.94 -10.54 9.48
C LEU A 175 4.31 -11.21 8.25
N LEU A 176 5.04 -12.10 7.56
CA LEU A 176 4.58 -12.74 6.33
C LEU A 176 3.19 -13.38 6.41
N PRO A 177 2.81 -14.10 7.49
CA PRO A 177 1.48 -14.68 7.60
C PRO A 177 0.33 -13.67 7.44
N LYS A 178 0.52 -12.42 7.90
CA LYS A 178 -0.50 -11.36 7.75
C LYS A 178 -0.75 -10.96 6.29
N TYR A 179 0.24 -11.13 5.41
CA TYR A 179 0.19 -10.75 4.00
C TYR A 179 0.21 -11.94 3.05
N ILE A 180 0.17 -13.16 3.56
CA ILE A 180 0.35 -14.38 2.74
C ILE A 180 -0.67 -14.48 1.61
N LEU A 181 -1.91 -14.05 1.84
CA LEU A 181 -2.95 -14.05 0.83
C LEU A 181 -2.66 -13.04 -0.29
N ASP A 182 -2.09 -11.88 0.03
CA ASP A 182 -1.68 -10.90 -1.00
C ASP A 182 -0.58 -11.48 -1.90
N PHE A 183 0.40 -12.19 -1.33
CA PHE A 183 1.42 -12.88 -2.13
C PHE A 183 0.82 -13.96 -3.03
N SER A 184 -0.03 -14.82 -2.46
CA SER A 184 -0.57 -15.98 -3.15
C SER A 184 -1.59 -15.62 -4.22
N LEU A 185 -2.55 -14.72 -3.90
CA LEU A 185 -3.64 -14.37 -4.83
C LEU A 185 -3.16 -13.52 -5.99
N PHE A 186 -2.16 -12.66 -5.77
CA PHE A 186 -1.68 -11.75 -6.78
C PHE A 186 -0.37 -12.19 -7.45
N GLY A 187 0.09 -13.41 -7.17
CA GLY A 187 1.23 -14.04 -7.83
C GLY A 187 2.58 -13.40 -7.52
N TYR A 188 2.73 -12.73 -6.37
CA TYR A 188 4.01 -12.18 -5.96
C TYR A 188 4.89 -13.22 -5.28
N PRO A 189 6.20 -13.24 -5.58
CA PRO A 189 7.13 -14.10 -4.86
C PRO A 189 7.33 -13.62 -3.43
N LEU A 190 7.52 -14.57 -2.51
CA LEU A 190 7.91 -14.24 -1.14
C LEU A 190 9.27 -13.53 -1.11
N PRO A 191 9.49 -12.61 -0.16
CA PRO A 191 10.72 -11.84 -0.10
C PRO A 191 11.93 -12.76 0.15
N ASN A 192 12.97 -12.59 -0.66
CA ASN A 192 14.25 -13.25 -0.42
C ASN A 192 15.00 -12.52 0.70
N ILE A 193 15.20 -13.20 1.82
CA ILE A 193 15.91 -12.70 2.99
C ILE A 193 17.06 -13.62 3.40
N THR A 194 17.59 -14.38 2.45
CA THR A 194 18.75 -15.28 2.70
C THR A 194 20.02 -14.49 2.95
N SER A 195 20.99 -15.14 3.60
CA SER A 195 22.30 -14.51 3.87
C SER A 195 23.04 -14.18 2.58
N GLU A 196 22.91 -15.02 1.55
CA GLU A 196 23.54 -14.82 0.25
C GLU A 196 22.97 -13.59 -0.45
N PHE A 197 21.64 -13.44 -0.48
CA PHE A 197 20.98 -12.26 -1.04
C PHE A 197 21.43 -10.96 -0.39
N CYS A 198 21.69 -10.99 0.91
CA CYS A 198 22.09 -9.80 1.67
C CYS A 198 23.59 -9.50 1.61
N ARG A 199 24.44 -10.38 1.10
CA ARG A 199 25.90 -10.17 0.93
C ARG A 199 26.30 -9.60 -0.42
N GLN A 200 25.43 -9.66 -1.40
CA GLN A 200 25.62 -9.08 -2.74
C GLN A 200 25.39 -7.58 -2.73
#